data_eec9c6b200875d1e76516ea929e794cb
#
_entry.id   eec9c6b200875d1e76516ea929e794cb
#
_cell.length_a   1.000
_cell.length_b   1.000
_cell.length_c   1.000
_cell.angle_alpha   90.00
_cell.angle_beta   90.00
_cell.angle_gamma   90.00
#
_symmetry.space_group_name_H-M   'P 1'
#
loop_
_entity.id
_entity.type
_entity.pdbx_description
1 polymer ?
#
loop_
_entity_poly.entity_id
_entity_poly.type
_entity_poly.pdbx_seq_one_letter_code
_entity_poly.pdbx_strand_id
1 'polypeptide(L)'
;MKLVIESDGGSRGNPGIAGAGTVVYNATRSRELATVVEYLGSASNNVAEYHGMINGLRVARDLGASEVEVYMDSKLVVQQMSGAWKIKHADMQKLALAARSLAQEIGEVSYHWIPRAKNKRADELSNEAMDLHGTGVKPGHMVLGGEDRPQPRAVHPLLATDEPGTVQELPLDPAPSAPSTAARWTGATSTPTRLILLRHGQTEMSAQKLYAGHSDAPLTELGEQQVRAAAQRIAAGLDGEGFYGAQHIDAIVASPLSRAQRSAEILAETIEGPAVDTAECLHEMDFGDWDGLSFADAHARDPQLHSTWLNDPTMAAPGGESVLDADHRVWEGVQQLIERHRERTLALVAHVTPIKAVLRHALGADERFFHRLHLDLASISVVEFYADGPVSVRIVNLTG
;
A
#
# COMPACT_ATOMS: atom_id res chain seq x y z
N MET A 1 -19.40 -21.39 -5.92
CA MET A 1 -19.73 -21.40 -7.39
C MET A 1 -18.46 -21.69 -8.16
N LYS A 2 -18.54 -22.55 -9.20
CA LYS A 2 -17.38 -22.84 -10.08
C LYS A 2 -17.34 -21.87 -11.25
N LEU A 3 -16.17 -21.30 -11.53
CA LEU A 3 -15.90 -20.42 -12.67
C LEU A 3 -14.67 -20.88 -13.46
N VAL A 4 -14.59 -20.44 -14.71
CA VAL A 4 -13.44 -20.70 -15.58
C VAL A 4 -12.87 -19.38 -16.05
N ILE A 5 -11.55 -19.23 -15.96
CA ILE A 5 -10.80 -18.07 -16.42
C ILE A 5 -9.94 -18.47 -17.61
N GLU A 6 -9.97 -17.67 -18.68
CA GLU A 6 -8.95 -17.68 -19.71
C GLU A 6 -8.24 -16.34 -19.66
N SER A 7 -6.91 -16.34 -19.61
CA SER A 7 -6.11 -15.10 -19.54
C SER A 7 -4.88 -15.17 -20.43
N ASP A 8 -4.48 -14.00 -20.92
CA ASP A 8 -3.31 -13.77 -21.73
C ASP A 8 -2.64 -12.46 -21.37
N GLY A 9 -1.36 -12.35 -21.63
CA GLY A 9 -0.59 -11.13 -21.49
C GLY A 9 0.41 -11.00 -22.61
N GLY A 10 0.46 -9.82 -23.23
CA GLY A 10 1.35 -9.53 -24.34
C GLY A 10 2.24 -8.32 -24.11
N SER A 11 3.37 -8.30 -24.83
CA SER A 11 4.25 -7.14 -24.88
C SER A 11 4.82 -6.95 -26.28
N ARG A 12 4.62 -5.76 -26.86
CA ARG A 12 5.24 -5.36 -28.15
C ARG A 12 6.65 -4.84 -27.88
N GLY A 13 7.61 -5.73 -27.84
CA GLY A 13 8.95 -5.57 -27.27
C GLY A 13 9.06 -6.29 -25.92
N ASN A 14 10.27 -6.53 -25.40
CA ASN A 14 10.42 -7.23 -24.12
C ASN A 14 11.62 -6.70 -23.30
N PRO A 15 11.43 -5.70 -22.40
CA PRO A 15 10.17 -5.02 -22.12
C PRO A 15 9.69 -4.10 -23.25
N GLY A 16 8.36 -3.83 -23.27
CA GLY A 16 7.74 -2.97 -24.30
C GLY A 16 6.29 -2.64 -23.94
N ILE A 17 5.53 -2.12 -24.91
CA ILE A 17 4.11 -1.81 -24.77
C ILE A 17 3.37 -3.09 -24.38
N ALA A 18 2.84 -3.15 -23.17
CA ALA A 18 2.26 -4.35 -22.61
C ALA A 18 0.79 -4.18 -22.23
N GLY A 19 0.05 -5.26 -22.38
CA GLY A 19 -1.36 -5.34 -22.00
C GLY A 19 -1.74 -6.74 -21.55
N ALA A 20 -2.77 -6.82 -20.72
CA ALA A 20 -3.33 -8.06 -20.21
C ALA A 20 -4.81 -8.16 -20.59
N GLY A 21 -5.22 -9.34 -21.02
CA GLY A 21 -6.58 -9.69 -21.41
C GLY A 21 -7.09 -10.89 -20.62
N THR A 22 -8.33 -10.81 -20.14
CA THR A 22 -8.93 -11.89 -19.35
C THR A 22 -10.40 -12.01 -19.64
N VAL A 23 -10.88 -13.23 -19.70
CA VAL A 23 -12.31 -13.55 -19.76
C VAL A 23 -12.67 -14.56 -18.67
N VAL A 24 -13.78 -14.31 -17.99
CA VAL A 24 -14.33 -15.16 -16.95
C VAL A 24 -15.63 -15.76 -17.45
N TYR A 25 -15.70 -17.08 -17.46
CA TYR A 25 -16.85 -17.86 -17.91
C TYR A 25 -17.55 -18.56 -16.74
N ASN A 26 -18.79 -18.95 -16.98
CA ASN A 26 -19.47 -19.93 -16.14
C ASN A 26 -18.76 -21.32 -16.23
N ALA A 27 -19.11 -22.23 -15.34
CA ALA A 27 -18.48 -23.55 -15.21
C ALA A 27 -18.44 -24.38 -16.53
N THR A 28 -19.39 -24.18 -17.43
CA THR A 28 -19.50 -24.92 -18.71
C THR A 28 -18.84 -24.17 -19.89
N ARG A 29 -18.29 -22.98 -19.67
CA ARG A 29 -17.75 -22.06 -20.69
C ARG A 29 -18.78 -21.65 -21.77
N SER A 30 -20.06 -21.80 -21.50
CA SER A 30 -21.12 -21.46 -22.44
C SER A 30 -21.51 -19.99 -22.42
N ARG A 31 -21.04 -19.22 -21.39
CA ARG A 31 -21.36 -17.81 -21.19
C ARG A 31 -20.17 -17.05 -20.64
N GLU A 32 -19.84 -15.93 -21.29
CA GLU A 32 -18.91 -14.93 -20.74
C GLU A 32 -19.63 -14.12 -19.65
N LEU A 33 -19.10 -14.14 -18.44
CA LEU A 33 -19.63 -13.40 -17.30
C LEU A 33 -18.99 -12.02 -17.19
N ALA A 34 -17.67 -11.96 -17.41
CA ALA A 34 -16.91 -10.73 -17.39
C ALA A 34 -15.68 -10.81 -18.29
N THR A 35 -15.24 -9.64 -18.79
CA THR A 35 -13.97 -9.47 -19.49
C THR A 35 -13.17 -8.36 -18.85
N VAL A 36 -11.85 -8.46 -18.86
CA VAL A 36 -10.93 -7.43 -18.38
C VAL A 36 -9.88 -7.14 -19.42
N VAL A 37 -9.70 -5.87 -19.73
CA VAL A 37 -8.67 -5.34 -20.60
C VAL A 37 -7.83 -4.37 -19.76
N GLU A 38 -6.54 -4.64 -19.55
CA GLU A 38 -5.64 -3.81 -18.75
C GLU A 38 -4.44 -3.34 -19.58
N TYR A 39 -4.28 -2.02 -19.75
CA TYR A 39 -3.08 -1.43 -20.34
C TYR A 39 -2.01 -1.21 -19.28
N LEU A 40 -0.85 -1.84 -19.44
CA LEU A 40 0.22 -1.85 -18.42
C LEU A 40 1.34 -0.82 -18.67
N GLY A 41 1.34 -0.14 -19.82
CA GLY A 41 2.47 0.70 -20.21
C GLY A 41 3.65 -0.13 -20.65
N SER A 42 4.85 0.13 -20.13
CA SER A 42 6.05 -0.65 -20.46
C SER A 42 6.27 -1.76 -19.46
N ALA A 43 6.11 -3.01 -19.88
CA ALA A 43 6.35 -4.20 -19.06
C ALA A 43 6.89 -5.37 -19.90
N SER A 44 7.38 -6.42 -19.24
CA SER A 44 7.76 -7.66 -19.89
C SER A 44 6.52 -8.53 -20.16
N ASN A 45 6.63 -9.44 -21.14
CA ASN A 45 5.57 -10.39 -21.45
C ASN A 45 5.12 -11.20 -20.22
N ASN A 46 6.07 -11.69 -19.44
CA ASN A 46 5.76 -12.49 -18.24
C ASN A 46 4.99 -11.68 -17.18
N VAL A 47 5.30 -10.39 -17.02
CA VAL A 47 4.56 -9.51 -16.13
C VAL A 47 3.12 -9.36 -16.61
N ALA A 48 2.91 -9.13 -17.91
CA ALA A 48 1.57 -9.01 -18.51
C ALA A 48 0.74 -10.29 -18.33
N GLU A 49 1.34 -11.44 -18.50
CA GLU A 49 0.72 -12.76 -18.27
C GLU A 49 0.22 -12.92 -16.83
N TYR A 50 1.05 -12.55 -15.84
CA TYR A 50 0.63 -12.55 -14.44
C TYR A 50 -0.53 -11.60 -14.16
N HIS A 51 -0.52 -10.39 -14.75
CA HIS A 51 -1.61 -9.43 -14.62
C HIS A 51 -2.93 -9.97 -15.15
N GLY A 52 -2.92 -10.62 -16.33
CA GLY A 52 -4.12 -11.26 -16.87
C GLY A 52 -4.72 -12.28 -15.90
N MET A 53 -3.90 -13.17 -15.35
CA MET A 53 -4.34 -14.16 -14.37
C MET A 53 -4.89 -13.49 -13.09
N ILE A 54 -4.18 -12.50 -12.52
CA ILE A 54 -4.59 -11.79 -11.31
C ILE A 54 -5.93 -11.10 -11.50
N ASN A 55 -6.15 -10.48 -12.65
CA ASN A 55 -7.40 -9.81 -12.97
C ASN A 55 -8.58 -10.80 -13.01
N GLY A 56 -8.37 -11.97 -13.61
CA GLY A 56 -9.37 -13.03 -13.62
C GLY A 56 -9.71 -13.55 -12.23
N LEU A 57 -8.70 -13.77 -11.38
CA LEU A 57 -8.90 -14.22 -10.00
C LEU A 57 -9.65 -13.18 -9.17
N ARG A 58 -9.34 -11.86 -9.33
CA ARG A 58 -10.08 -10.78 -8.67
C ARG A 58 -11.56 -10.80 -9.05
N VAL A 59 -11.86 -10.85 -10.34
CA VAL A 59 -13.26 -10.92 -10.83
C VAL A 59 -13.97 -12.17 -10.32
N ALA A 60 -13.32 -13.33 -10.36
CA ALA A 60 -13.90 -14.58 -9.87
C ALA A 60 -14.23 -14.52 -8.37
N ARG A 61 -13.32 -13.97 -7.56
CA ARG A 61 -13.56 -13.70 -6.13
C ARG A 61 -14.77 -12.78 -5.94
N ASP A 62 -14.82 -11.67 -6.66
CA ASP A 62 -15.87 -10.65 -6.53
C ASP A 62 -17.25 -11.18 -6.98
N LEU A 63 -17.25 -12.16 -7.89
CA LEU A 63 -18.45 -12.93 -8.28
C LEU A 63 -18.82 -14.02 -7.27
N GLY A 64 -18.04 -14.24 -6.20
CA GLY A 64 -18.31 -15.23 -5.17
C GLY A 64 -17.95 -16.66 -5.59
N ALA A 65 -16.92 -16.84 -6.41
CA ALA A 65 -16.42 -18.17 -6.76
C ALA A 65 -15.85 -18.88 -5.52
N SER A 66 -16.04 -20.19 -5.45
CA SER A 66 -15.42 -21.08 -4.47
C SER A 66 -14.50 -22.13 -5.14
N GLU A 67 -14.60 -22.24 -6.46
CA GLU A 67 -13.78 -23.12 -7.31
C GLU A 67 -13.49 -22.40 -8.62
N VAL A 68 -12.21 -22.36 -9.05
CA VAL A 68 -11.79 -21.70 -10.27
C VAL A 68 -10.78 -22.56 -11.04
N GLU A 69 -11.02 -22.72 -12.33
CA GLU A 69 -10.03 -23.28 -13.26
C GLU A 69 -9.46 -22.14 -14.11
N VAL A 70 -8.13 -21.95 -14.05
CA VAL A 70 -7.41 -20.92 -14.82
C VAL A 70 -6.71 -21.57 -16.00
N TYR A 71 -6.98 -21.09 -17.20
CA TYR A 71 -6.38 -21.56 -18.45
C TYR A 71 -5.54 -20.45 -19.08
N MET A 72 -4.28 -20.79 -19.43
CA MET A 72 -3.31 -19.86 -20.00
C MET A 72 -2.43 -20.58 -21.03
N ASP A 73 -1.92 -19.85 -22.00
CA ASP A 73 -0.88 -20.34 -22.92
C ASP A 73 0.55 -20.02 -22.45
N SER A 74 0.69 -19.30 -21.35
CA SER A 74 1.95 -19.10 -20.64
C SER A 74 2.35 -20.33 -19.82
N LYS A 75 3.15 -21.22 -20.41
CA LYS A 75 3.65 -22.40 -19.69
C LYS A 75 4.46 -22.02 -18.44
N LEU A 76 5.18 -20.88 -18.50
CA LEU A 76 5.98 -20.40 -17.38
C LEU A 76 5.08 -20.06 -16.18
N VAL A 77 4.05 -19.24 -16.37
CA VAL A 77 3.15 -18.82 -15.28
C VAL A 77 2.41 -20.03 -14.70
N VAL A 78 1.85 -20.89 -15.55
CA VAL A 78 1.15 -22.11 -15.11
C VAL A 78 2.06 -23.01 -14.26
N GLN A 79 3.30 -23.27 -14.68
CA GLN A 79 4.22 -24.12 -13.93
C GLN A 79 4.72 -23.46 -12.63
N GLN A 80 4.80 -22.14 -12.59
CA GLN A 80 5.16 -21.41 -11.38
C GLN A 80 4.00 -21.38 -10.36
N MET A 81 2.78 -21.22 -10.81
CA MET A 81 1.61 -21.18 -9.94
C MET A 81 1.21 -22.56 -9.42
N SER A 82 1.38 -23.61 -10.22
CA SER A 82 1.23 -25.01 -9.77
C SER A 82 2.34 -25.50 -8.85
N GLY A 83 3.40 -24.70 -8.63
CA GLY A 83 4.53 -25.04 -7.77
C GLY A 83 5.61 -25.93 -8.41
N ALA A 84 5.45 -26.30 -9.69
CA ALA A 84 6.41 -27.16 -10.39
C ALA A 84 7.74 -26.42 -10.71
N TRP A 85 7.69 -25.10 -10.93
CA TRP A 85 8.87 -24.28 -11.20
C TRP A 85 9.08 -23.20 -10.16
N LYS A 86 10.35 -22.96 -9.79
CA LYS A 86 10.74 -21.86 -8.90
C LYS A 86 10.68 -20.53 -9.63
N ILE A 87 10.18 -19.51 -8.93
CA ILE A 87 10.13 -18.12 -9.41
C ILE A 87 11.43 -17.43 -8.96
N LYS A 88 12.28 -17.04 -9.93
CA LYS A 88 13.59 -16.42 -9.64
C LYS A 88 13.54 -14.89 -9.66
N HIS A 89 12.69 -14.30 -10.49
CA HIS A 89 12.61 -12.84 -10.69
C HIS A 89 11.74 -12.19 -9.61
N ALA A 90 12.25 -11.15 -8.97
CA ALA A 90 11.60 -10.51 -7.82
C ALA A 90 10.19 -9.97 -8.13
N ASP A 91 10.01 -9.34 -9.30
CA ASP A 91 8.69 -8.80 -9.67
C ASP A 91 7.67 -9.91 -9.93
N MET A 92 8.08 -11.00 -10.56
CA MET A 92 7.21 -12.18 -10.73
C MET A 92 6.89 -12.86 -9.39
N GLN A 93 7.81 -12.82 -8.40
CA GLN A 93 7.54 -13.33 -7.06
C GLN A 93 6.42 -12.53 -6.38
N LYS A 94 6.43 -11.20 -6.50
CA LYS A 94 5.38 -10.32 -5.95
C LYS A 94 4.02 -10.62 -6.61
N LEU A 95 3.99 -10.73 -7.93
CA LEU A 95 2.77 -11.04 -8.68
C LEU A 95 2.23 -12.44 -8.35
N ALA A 96 3.10 -13.43 -8.24
CA ALA A 96 2.70 -14.78 -7.83
C ALA A 96 2.16 -14.82 -6.40
N LEU A 97 2.72 -14.01 -5.49
CA LEU A 97 2.22 -13.90 -4.13
C LEU A 97 0.80 -13.30 -4.11
N ALA A 98 0.58 -12.22 -4.87
CA ALA A 98 -0.74 -11.60 -5.02
C ALA A 98 -1.77 -12.59 -5.61
N ALA A 99 -1.38 -13.35 -6.63
CA ALA A 99 -2.24 -14.37 -7.22
C ALA A 99 -2.58 -15.50 -6.23
N ARG A 100 -1.62 -15.93 -5.41
CA ARG A 100 -1.83 -16.96 -4.38
C ARG A 100 -2.73 -16.47 -3.26
N SER A 101 -2.63 -15.21 -2.85
CA SER A 101 -3.54 -14.61 -1.87
C SER A 101 -4.98 -14.65 -2.37
N LEU A 102 -5.22 -14.23 -3.62
CA LEU A 102 -6.55 -14.30 -4.24
C LEU A 102 -7.06 -15.74 -4.36
N ALA A 103 -6.18 -16.68 -4.72
CA ALA A 103 -6.55 -18.10 -4.79
C ALA A 103 -6.95 -18.66 -3.41
N GLN A 104 -6.29 -18.23 -2.33
CA GLN A 104 -6.67 -18.60 -0.96
C GLN A 104 -8.05 -18.03 -0.56
N GLU A 105 -8.35 -16.80 -0.97
CA GLU A 105 -9.66 -16.18 -0.72
C GLU A 105 -10.79 -16.89 -1.47
N ILE A 106 -10.53 -17.42 -2.67
CA ILE A 106 -11.49 -18.19 -3.47
C ILE A 106 -11.72 -19.59 -2.88
N GLY A 107 -10.64 -20.28 -2.51
CA GLY A 107 -10.63 -21.65 -1.98
C GLY A 107 -9.94 -22.62 -2.93
N GLU A 108 -10.64 -23.25 -3.88
CA GLU A 108 -10.06 -24.21 -4.81
C GLU A 108 -9.71 -23.55 -6.15
N VAL A 109 -8.40 -23.46 -6.48
CA VAL A 109 -7.92 -22.90 -7.75
C VAL A 109 -6.93 -23.85 -8.41
N SER A 110 -7.20 -24.18 -9.67
CA SER A 110 -6.33 -25.01 -10.50
C SER A 110 -5.83 -24.25 -11.72
N TYR A 111 -4.61 -24.57 -12.18
CA TYR A 111 -3.93 -23.88 -13.28
C TYR A 111 -3.63 -24.87 -14.42
N HIS A 112 -4.07 -24.53 -15.63
CA HIS A 112 -3.99 -25.40 -16.79
C HIS A 112 -3.32 -24.67 -17.97
N TRP A 113 -2.32 -25.32 -18.55
CA TRP A 113 -1.74 -24.83 -19.79
C TRP A 113 -2.56 -25.26 -21.00
N ILE A 114 -2.82 -24.34 -21.91
CA ILE A 114 -3.48 -24.58 -23.20
C ILE A 114 -2.62 -24.03 -24.35
N PRO A 115 -2.70 -24.62 -25.55
CA PRO A 115 -2.08 -24.03 -26.72
C PRO A 115 -2.70 -22.67 -27.05
N ARG A 116 -1.88 -21.69 -27.52
CA ARG A 116 -2.33 -20.33 -27.90
C ARG A 116 -3.57 -20.33 -28.80
N ALA A 117 -3.64 -21.26 -29.75
CA ALA A 117 -4.81 -21.40 -30.64
C ALA A 117 -6.14 -21.65 -29.88
N LYS A 118 -6.08 -22.07 -28.62
CA LYS A 118 -7.26 -22.27 -27.74
C LYS A 118 -7.48 -21.12 -26.76
N ASN A 119 -6.60 -20.09 -26.73
CA ASN A 119 -6.67 -18.91 -25.86
C ASN A 119 -7.03 -17.63 -26.63
N LYS A 120 -7.71 -17.76 -27.77
CA LYS A 120 -7.93 -16.65 -28.72
C LYS A 120 -8.66 -15.47 -28.10
N ARG A 121 -9.66 -15.71 -27.26
CA ARG A 121 -10.46 -14.64 -26.68
C ARG A 121 -9.62 -13.77 -25.72
N ALA A 122 -8.80 -14.36 -24.88
CA ALA A 122 -7.89 -13.64 -24.01
C ALA A 122 -6.76 -12.93 -24.80
N ASP A 123 -6.24 -13.55 -25.86
CA ASP A 123 -5.26 -12.95 -26.78
C ASP A 123 -5.85 -11.70 -27.49
N GLU A 124 -7.09 -11.74 -27.95
CA GLU A 124 -7.80 -10.56 -28.50
C GLU A 124 -7.83 -9.41 -27.48
N LEU A 125 -8.21 -9.68 -26.23
CA LEU A 125 -8.31 -8.69 -25.16
C LEU A 125 -6.93 -8.15 -24.76
N SER A 126 -5.88 -8.97 -24.75
CA SER A 126 -4.52 -8.50 -24.48
C SER A 126 -3.99 -7.59 -25.59
N ASN A 127 -4.33 -7.86 -26.85
CA ASN A 127 -4.03 -7.00 -27.97
C ASN A 127 -4.82 -5.68 -27.92
N GLU A 128 -6.11 -5.71 -27.59
CA GLU A 128 -6.92 -4.51 -27.34
C GLU A 128 -6.30 -3.62 -26.26
N ALA A 129 -5.79 -4.23 -25.17
CA ALA A 129 -5.09 -3.50 -24.13
C ALA A 129 -3.84 -2.77 -24.64
N MET A 130 -3.03 -3.43 -25.48
CA MET A 130 -1.83 -2.81 -26.07
C MET A 130 -2.17 -1.71 -27.09
N ASP A 131 -3.32 -1.79 -27.77
CA ASP A 131 -3.79 -0.79 -28.73
C ASP A 131 -4.23 0.52 -28.06
N LEU A 132 -4.45 0.53 -26.75
CA LEU A 132 -4.68 1.75 -25.97
C LEU A 132 -3.43 2.65 -25.88
N HIS A 133 -2.25 2.14 -26.24
CA HIS A 133 -1.03 2.96 -26.29
C HIS A 133 -1.17 4.12 -27.29
N GLY A 134 -0.85 5.33 -26.82
CA GLY A 134 -0.95 6.54 -27.69
C GLY A 134 -2.34 7.16 -27.76
N THR A 135 -3.36 6.59 -27.17
CA THR A 135 -4.73 7.14 -27.12
C THR A 135 -4.95 8.12 -25.97
N GLY A 136 -3.92 8.43 -25.16
CA GLY A 136 -4.02 9.26 -23.96
C GLY A 136 -4.39 8.48 -22.69
N VAL A 137 -4.64 7.18 -22.80
CA VAL A 137 -4.93 6.30 -21.67
C VAL A 137 -3.64 6.04 -20.88
N LYS A 138 -3.71 6.18 -19.55
CA LYS A 138 -2.55 5.96 -18.66
C LYS A 138 -2.36 4.47 -18.36
N PRO A 139 -1.10 4.02 -18.08
CA PRO A 139 -0.84 2.67 -17.56
C PRO A 139 -1.66 2.37 -16.30
N GLY A 140 -2.11 1.11 -16.16
CA GLY A 140 -3.00 0.68 -15.09
C GLY A 140 -4.49 0.91 -15.36
N HIS A 141 -4.84 1.45 -16.54
CA HIS A 141 -6.24 1.59 -16.95
C HIS A 141 -6.84 0.23 -17.25
N MET A 142 -7.96 -0.08 -16.58
CA MET A 142 -8.70 -1.32 -16.78
C MET A 142 -10.12 -1.04 -17.28
N VAL A 143 -10.54 -1.78 -18.31
CA VAL A 143 -11.90 -1.78 -18.80
C VAL A 143 -12.54 -3.14 -18.46
N LEU A 144 -13.66 -3.08 -17.74
CA LEU A 144 -14.47 -4.25 -17.41
C LEU A 144 -15.64 -4.34 -18.37
N GLY A 145 -15.77 -5.47 -19.07
CA GLY A 145 -16.89 -5.82 -19.95
C GLY A 145 -17.71 -6.99 -19.39
N GLY A 146 -18.79 -7.40 -20.08
CA GLY A 146 -19.63 -8.55 -19.75
C GLY A 146 -21.03 -8.19 -19.26
N GLU A 147 -21.98 -9.17 -19.38
CA GLU A 147 -23.40 -8.96 -19.03
C GLU A 147 -23.66 -9.06 -17.52
N ASP A 148 -22.88 -9.87 -16.80
CA ASP A 148 -22.93 -10.02 -15.33
C ASP A 148 -21.77 -9.23 -14.67
N ARG A 149 -21.59 -7.98 -15.07
CA ARG A 149 -20.66 -7.09 -14.36
C ARG A 149 -20.95 -7.22 -12.87
N PRO A 150 -19.95 -7.57 -12.01
CA PRO A 150 -20.05 -7.15 -10.63
C PRO A 150 -20.27 -5.63 -10.71
N GLN A 151 -21.41 -5.18 -10.19
CA GLN A 151 -21.64 -3.72 -10.10
C GLN A 151 -20.37 -3.15 -9.48
N PRO A 152 -19.71 -2.19 -10.10
CA PRO A 152 -18.54 -1.60 -9.49
C PRO A 152 -19.00 -1.06 -8.14
N ARG A 153 -18.64 -1.73 -7.07
CA ARG A 153 -18.57 -1.08 -5.76
C ARG A 153 -17.58 0.05 -6.00
N ALA A 154 -18.10 1.28 -5.96
CA ALA A 154 -17.47 2.47 -6.41
C ALA A 154 -15.97 2.51 -6.09
N VAL A 155 -15.14 2.20 -7.08
CA VAL A 155 -13.75 2.60 -7.10
C VAL A 155 -13.82 4.01 -7.67
N HIS A 156 -13.66 5.01 -6.81
CA HIS A 156 -13.60 6.40 -7.24
C HIS A 156 -12.50 6.56 -8.29
N PRO A 157 -12.80 7.08 -9.50
CA PRO A 157 -11.77 7.39 -10.46
C PRO A 157 -11.04 8.64 -9.99
N LEU A 158 -9.74 8.51 -9.76
CA LEU A 158 -8.83 9.64 -9.75
C LEU A 158 -8.77 10.21 -11.18
N LEU A 159 -9.23 11.46 -11.30
CA LEU A 159 -9.08 12.37 -12.43
C LEU A 159 -10.00 12.15 -13.65
N ALA A 160 -11.08 12.91 -13.71
CA ALA A 160 -11.69 13.38 -14.96
C ALA A 160 -11.88 14.89 -14.90
N THR A 161 -11.36 15.56 -15.90
CA THR A 161 -11.44 16.99 -16.16
C THR A 161 -12.84 17.42 -16.60
N ASP A 162 -13.18 18.67 -16.25
CA ASP A 162 -14.39 19.46 -16.48
C ASP A 162 -15.04 19.37 -17.86
N GLU A 163 -16.40 19.37 -17.86
CA GLU A 163 -17.26 20.29 -18.62
C GLU A 163 -18.70 20.30 -18.01
N PRO A 164 -19.45 21.40 -18.05
CA PRO A 164 -20.58 21.64 -17.18
C PRO A 164 -21.93 21.24 -17.80
N GLY A 165 -22.65 20.36 -17.12
CA GLY A 165 -24.07 20.08 -17.39
C GLY A 165 -24.92 20.44 -16.18
N THR A 166 -25.85 21.33 -16.37
CA THR A 166 -26.89 21.83 -15.45
C THR A 166 -27.63 20.70 -14.72
N VAL A 167 -27.54 20.64 -13.41
CA VAL A 167 -28.35 19.78 -12.55
C VAL A 167 -29.40 20.61 -11.78
N GLN A 168 -30.64 20.22 -11.92
CA GLN A 168 -31.81 20.77 -11.24
C GLN A 168 -31.79 20.31 -9.77
N GLU A 169 -31.75 21.28 -8.85
CA GLU A 169 -31.79 21.02 -7.40
C GLU A 169 -33.18 20.52 -6.97
N LEU A 170 -33.20 19.38 -6.26
CA LEU A 170 -34.33 18.96 -5.41
C LEU A 170 -33.89 19.10 -3.96
N PRO A 171 -34.72 19.64 -3.06
CA PRO A 171 -34.36 19.85 -1.66
C PRO A 171 -34.30 18.50 -0.93
N LEU A 172 -33.17 18.22 -0.29
CA LEU A 172 -32.95 17.08 0.61
C LEU A 172 -32.93 17.58 2.05
N ASP A 173 -33.81 17.00 2.87
CA ASP A 173 -33.74 17.11 4.32
C ASP A 173 -32.40 16.55 4.84
N PRO A 174 -31.83 17.10 5.92
CA PRO A 174 -30.56 16.61 6.44
C PRO A 174 -30.76 15.21 7.04
N ALA A 175 -30.28 14.19 6.32
CA ALA A 175 -30.17 12.84 6.85
C ALA A 175 -29.10 12.77 7.94
N PRO A 176 -29.29 11.94 8.99
CA PRO A 176 -28.27 11.76 10.02
C PRO A 176 -26.97 11.24 9.39
N SER A 177 -25.83 11.77 9.84
CA SER A 177 -24.49 11.44 9.33
C SER A 177 -24.28 9.93 9.27
N ALA A 178 -24.22 9.39 8.04
CA ALA A 178 -23.96 7.97 7.84
C ALA A 178 -22.52 7.65 8.29
N PRO A 179 -22.28 6.52 8.97
CA PRO A 179 -20.93 6.11 9.35
C PRO A 179 -20.06 5.93 8.11
N SER A 180 -18.77 6.28 8.23
CA SER A 180 -17.81 6.27 7.11
C SER A 180 -17.82 4.93 6.37
N THR A 181 -17.65 4.95 5.05
CA THR A 181 -17.61 3.74 4.20
C THR A 181 -16.56 2.72 4.64
N ALA A 182 -15.49 3.16 5.32
CA ALA A 182 -14.46 2.28 5.89
C ALA A 182 -14.99 1.42 7.05
N ALA A 183 -15.81 1.98 7.95
CA ALA A 183 -16.45 1.24 9.05
C ALA A 183 -17.34 0.10 8.53
N ARG A 184 -18.01 0.31 7.40
CA ARG A 184 -18.86 -0.74 6.77
C ARG A 184 -18.05 -1.88 6.16
N TRP A 185 -16.81 -1.62 5.74
CA TRP A 185 -15.96 -2.62 5.06
C TRP A 185 -15.22 -3.52 6.04
N THR A 186 -14.78 -2.98 7.17
CA THR A 186 -14.11 -3.73 8.23
C THR A 186 -15.06 -4.45 9.18
N GLY A 187 -16.37 -4.20 9.08
CA GLY A 187 -17.36 -4.68 10.04
C GLY A 187 -17.32 -3.96 11.39
N ALA A 188 -16.48 -2.92 11.53
CA ALA A 188 -16.40 -2.10 12.73
C ALA A 188 -17.70 -1.35 13.01
N THR A 189 -18.07 -1.29 14.27
CA THR A 189 -19.29 -0.61 14.77
C THR A 189 -18.98 0.63 15.61
N SER A 190 -17.72 0.77 16.04
CA SER A 190 -17.23 1.90 16.83
C SER A 190 -16.60 2.99 15.96
N THR A 191 -16.43 4.18 16.53
CA THR A 191 -15.60 5.24 15.93
C THR A 191 -14.12 4.88 16.09
N PRO A 192 -13.29 5.01 15.04
CA PRO A 192 -11.87 4.65 15.14
C PRO A 192 -11.06 5.70 15.91
N THR A 193 -10.05 5.26 16.62
CA THR A 193 -8.87 6.09 16.91
C THR A 193 -8.01 6.13 15.68
N ARG A 194 -7.82 7.31 15.08
CA ARG A 194 -7.05 7.48 13.84
C ARG A 194 -5.66 8.01 14.12
N LEU A 195 -4.67 7.37 13.54
CA LEU A 195 -3.28 7.82 13.57
C LEU A 195 -2.87 8.33 12.19
N ILE A 196 -2.49 9.60 12.12
CA ILE A 196 -1.79 10.19 10.97
C ILE A 196 -0.31 10.15 11.31
N LEU A 197 0.44 9.29 10.63
CA LEU A 197 1.86 9.06 10.86
C LEU A 197 2.64 9.92 9.89
N LEU A 198 3.43 10.87 10.40
CA LEU A 198 4.29 11.75 9.60
C LEU A 198 5.76 11.44 9.90
N ARG A 199 6.53 11.05 8.89
CA ARG A 199 7.98 10.98 9.00
C ARG A 199 8.56 12.39 8.95
N HIS A 200 9.60 12.66 9.74
CA HIS A 200 10.34 13.93 9.68
C HIS A 200 10.89 14.21 8.28
N GLY A 201 11.15 15.47 7.96
CA GLY A 201 11.80 15.91 6.72
C GLY A 201 13.29 15.60 6.66
N GLN A 202 13.97 16.03 5.59
CA GLN A 202 15.38 15.80 5.37
C GLN A 202 16.24 16.43 6.48
N THR A 203 17.25 15.68 6.93
CA THR A 203 18.40 16.15 7.72
C THR A 203 19.67 15.97 6.91
N GLU A 204 20.80 16.58 7.32
CA GLU A 204 22.09 16.36 6.67
C GLU A 204 22.49 14.88 6.67
N MET A 205 22.23 14.17 7.78
CA MET A 205 22.52 12.74 7.87
C MET A 205 21.69 11.92 6.88
N SER A 206 20.40 12.22 6.74
CA SER A 206 19.54 11.51 5.77
C SER A 206 19.91 11.82 4.32
N ALA A 207 20.39 13.05 4.02
CA ALA A 207 20.88 13.42 2.71
C ALA A 207 22.15 12.63 2.33
N GLN A 208 23.00 12.36 3.31
CA GLN A 208 24.22 11.54 3.17
C GLN A 208 23.95 10.04 3.32
N LYS A 209 22.72 9.62 3.58
CA LYS A 209 22.31 8.22 3.80
C LYS A 209 23.05 7.54 4.95
N LEU A 210 23.23 8.27 6.05
CA LEU A 210 23.83 7.77 7.27
C LEU A 210 22.76 7.17 8.19
N TYR A 211 23.15 6.20 9.01
CA TYR A 211 22.35 5.79 10.15
C TYR A 211 22.20 6.97 11.10
N ALA A 212 20.97 7.31 11.45
CA ALA A 212 20.63 8.44 12.30
C ALA A 212 19.63 7.97 13.36
N GLY A 213 20.11 7.31 14.39
CA GLY A 213 19.35 6.85 15.55
C GLY A 213 19.17 7.99 16.54
N HIS A 214 19.97 7.97 17.57
CA HIS A 214 19.95 8.95 18.66
C HIS A 214 20.72 10.25 18.34
N SER A 215 21.52 10.29 17.28
CA SER A 215 22.12 11.54 16.79
C SER A 215 21.05 12.57 16.46
N ASP A 216 21.11 13.72 17.10
CA ASP A 216 20.10 14.76 16.99
C ASP A 216 20.45 15.81 15.93
N ALA A 217 20.30 15.42 14.65
CA ALA A 217 20.51 16.31 13.50
C ALA A 217 19.23 17.12 13.20
N PRO A 218 19.34 18.46 13.05
CA PRO A 218 18.18 19.29 12.68
C PRO A 218 17.74 19.06 11.25
N LEU A 219 16.55 19.55 10.90
CA LEU A 219 16.07 19.59 9.51
C LEU A 219 16.98 20.50 8.67
N THR A 220 17.17 20.12 7.41
CA THR A 220 17.67 21.03 6.39
C THR A 220 16.56 21.97 5.91
N GLU A 221 16.92 23.03 5.18
CA GLU A 221 15.92 23.90 4.55
C GLU A 221 14.97 23.11 3.62
N LEU A 222 15.51 22.15 2.87
CA LEU A 222 14.68 21.23 2.05
C LEU A 222 13.80 20.36 2.94
N GLY A 223 14.29 19.92 4.09
CA GLY A 223 13.50 19.14 5.05
C GLY A 223 12.29 19.91 5.58
N GLU A 224 12.48 21.20 5.92
CA GLU A 224 11.34 22.06 6.31
C GLU A 224 10.32 22.24 5.17
N GLN A 225 10.79 22.44 3.92
CA GLN A 225 9.92 22.54 2.75
C GLN A 225 9.12 21.27 2.52
N GLN A 226 9.75 20.09 2.64
CA GLN A 226 9.06 18.79 2.53
C GLN A 226 7.96 18.65 3.59
N VAL A 227 8.27 19.01 4.84
CA VAL A 227 7.28 18.95 5.93
C VAL A 227 6.14 19.94 5.72
N ARG A 228 6.42 21.17 5.26
CA ARG A 228 5.35 22.14 4.92
C ARG A 228 4.42 21.61 3.84
N ALA A 229 4.95 20.99 2.80
CA ALA A 229 4.14 20.38 1.74
C ALA A 229 3.26 19.24 2.30
N ALA A 230 3.83 18.37 3.14
CA ALA A 230 3.09 17.30 3.81
C ALA A 230 2.00 17.85 4.74
N ALA A 231 2.31 18.90 5.53
CA ALA A 231 1.36 19.55 6.43
C ALA A 231 0.19 20.20 5.67
N GLN A 232 0.47 20.88 4.55
CA GLN A 232 -0.56 21.43 3.66
C GLN A 232 -1.47 20.32 3.10
N ARG A 233 -0.89 19.18 2.75
CA ARG A 233 -1.66 18.03 2.26
C ARG A 233 -2.53 17.43 3.36
N ILE A 234 -2.04 17.36 4.60
CA ILE A 234 -2.84 16.97 5.76
C ILE A 234 -3.98 17.96 5.96
N ALA A 235 -3.71 19.27 5.96
CA ALA A 235 -4.72 20.32 6.12
C ALA A 235 -5.83 20.20 5.06
N ALA A 236 -5.47 20.08 3.79
CA ALA A 236 -6.41 19.87 2.69
C ALA A 236 -7.23 18.56 2.84
N GLY A 237 -6.66 17.54 3.46
CA GLY A 237 -7.36 16.30 3.78
C GLY A 237 -8.32 16.39 4.97
N LEU A 238 -8.22 17.41 5.81
CA LEU A 238 -9.14 17.67 6.92
C LEU A 238 -10.36 18.49 6.48
N ASP A 239 -10.28 19.18 5.33
CA ASP A 239 -11.38 19.96 4.78
C ASP A 239 -12.39 19.04 4.04
N GLY A 240 -13.67 19.14 4.38
CA GLY A 240 -14.78 18.43 3.74
C GLY A 240 -14.92 16.96 4.14
N GLU A 241 -15.32 16.09 3.21
CA GLU A 241 -15.43 14.64 3.43
C GLU A 241 -14.05 13.92 3.53
N GLY A 242 -13.00 14.66 3.61
CA GLY A 242 -11.59 14.43 3.75
C GLY A 242 -11.08 13.02 3.46
N PHE A 243 -10.05 12.92 2.62
CA PHE A 243 -9.33 11.71 2.27
C PHE A 243 -8.91 10.86 3.50
N TYR A 244 -8.71 11.52 4.63
CA TYR A 244 -8.34 10.88 5.90
C TYR A 244 -9.55 10.56 6.78
N GLY A 245 -10.76 11.00 6.41
CA GLY A 245 -11.99 10.81 7.19
C GLY A 245 -12.00 11.52 8.55
N ALA A 246 -11.07 12.44 8.79
CA ALA A 246 -11.00 13.30 9.96
C ALA A 246 -11.34 14.72 9.56
N GLN A 247 -11.96 15.47 10.47
CA GLN A 247 -12.26 16.90 10.29
C GLN A 247 -11.28 17.80 11.06
N HIS A 248 -10.52 17.21 12.00
CA HIS A 248 -9.51 17.91 12.80
C HIS A 248 -8.52 16.90 13.40
N ILE A 249 -7.40 17.40 13.89
CA ILE A 249 -6.42 16.63 14.66
C ILE A 249 -6.59 17.05 16.14
N ASP A 250 -6.85 16.07 17.00
CA ASP A 250 -7.10 16.29 18.43
C ASP A 250 -5.81 16.41 19.25
N ALA A 251 -4.73 15.74 18.81
CA ALA A 251 -3.44 15.78 19.46
C ALA A 251 -2.31 15.59 18.45
N ILE A 252 -1.18 16.25 18.66
CA ILE A 252 0.07 16.07 17.93
C ILE A 252 1.11 15.56 18.92
N VAL A 253 1.66 14.38 18.67
CA VAL A 253 2.67 13.75 19.54
C VAL A 253 3.91 13.47 18.70
N ALA A 254 5.05 13.94 19.14
CA ALA A 254 6.32 13.83 18.42
C ALA A 254 7.37 13.04 19.19
N SER A 255 8.29 12.42 18.46
CA SER A 255 9.57 11.95 19.00
C SER A 255 10.32 13.12 19.66
N PRO A 256 11.10 12.91 20.71
CA PRO A 256 11.89 13.98 21.37
C PRO A 256 13.01 14.55 20.48
N LEU A 257 13.40 13.88 19.39
CA LEU A 257 14.50 14.35 18.53
C LEU A 257 14.12 15.61 17.75
N SER A 258 15.04 16.57 17.64
CA SER A 258 14.81 17.91 17.10
C SER A 258 14.16 17.91 15.71
N ARG A 259 14.58 16.99 14.81
CA ARG A 259 14.02 16.82 13.46
C ARG A 259 12.52 16.46 13.48
N ALA A 260 12.08 15.66 14.44
CA ALA A 260 10.69 15.29 14.60
C ALA A 260 9.89 16.39 15.31
N GLN A 261 10.46 17.02 16.34
CA GLN A 261 9.86 18.17 17.04
C GLN A 261 9.62 19.32 16.05
N ARG A 262 10.64 19.70 15.27
CA ARG A 262 10.48 20.77 14.27
C ARG A 262 9.45 20.42 13.20
N SER A 263 9.39 19.16 12.78
CA SER A 263 8.36 18.68 11.83
C SER A 263 6.96 18.78 12.42
N ALA A 264 6.80 18.47 13.70
CA ALA A 264 5.51 18.57 14.40
C ALA A 264 5.06 20.01 14.62
N GLU A 265 6.00 20.93 14.95
CA GLU A 265 5.75 22.36 15.04
C GLU A 265 5.23 22.93 13.70
N ILE A 266 5.91 22.61 12.59
CA ILE A 266 5.47 23.03 11.25
C ILE A 266 4.07 22.49 10.93
N LEU A 267 3.77 21.23 11.30
CA LEU A 267 2.42 20.69 11.16
C LEU A 267 1.41 21.49 11.98
N ALA A 268 1.69 21.69 13.28
CA ALA A 268 0.80 22.44 14.19
C ALA A 268 0.53 23.86 13.69
N GLU A 269 1.60 24.58 13.27
CA GLU A 269 1.49 25.92 12.67
C GLU A 269 0.59 25.92 11.42
N THR A 270 0.73 24.91 10.54
CA THR A 270 0.04 24.86 9.25
C THR A 270 -1.46 24.56 9.41
N ILE A 271 -1.85 23.71 10.35
CA ILE A 271 -3.24 23.31 10.57
C ILE A 271 -3.93 24.14 11.67
N GLU A 272 -3.26 25.14 12.24
CA GLU A 272 -3.71 25.88 13.44
C GLU A 272 -4.15 24.92 14.56
N GLY A 273 -3.35 23.86 14.74
CA GLY A 273 -3.67 22.69 15.55
C GLY A 273 -3.26 22.80 17.01
N PRO A 274 -3.38 21.71 17.78
CA PRO A 274 -3.00 21.65 19.19
C PRO A 274 -1.49 21.79 19.38
N ALA A 275 -1.08 22.08 20.62
CA ALA A 275 0.32 22.07 21.01
C ALA A 275 0.94 20.68 20.82
N VAL A 276 2.23 20.66 20.57
CA VAL A 276 2.98 19.42 20.36
C VAL A 276 3.35 18.80 21.71
N ASP A 277 2.90 17.56 21.94
CA ASP A 277 3.35 16.73 23.06
C ASP A 277 4.53 15.85 22.62
N THR A 278 5.34 15.41 23.59
CA THR A 278 6.51 14.55 23.35
C THR A 278 6.28 13.15 23.91
N ALA A 279 6.68 12.12 23.15
CA ALA A 279 6.62 10.73 23.59
C ALA A 279 7.94 10.00 23.31
N GLU A 280 8.60 9.53 24.37
CA GLU A 280 9.86 8.79 24.27
C GLU A 280 9.74 7.49 23.45
N CYS A 281 8.57 6.85 23.45
CA CYS A 281 8.35 5.65 22.66
C CYS A 281 8.49 5.88 21.14
N LEU A 282 8.40 7.14 20.66
CA LEU A 282 8.54 7.50 19.25
C LEU A 282 9.98 7.79 18.82
N HIS A 283 11.00 7.63 19.70
CA HIS A 283 12.41 7.69 19.34
C HIS A 283 12.73 6.78 18.16
N GLU A 284 13.68 7.19 17.30
CA GLU A 284 14.23 6.29 16.29
C GLU A 284 14.96 5.12 16.97
N MET A 285 15.15 4.03 16.26
CA MET A 285 15.94 2.90 16.70
C MET A 285 17.36 3.36 17.02
N ASP A 286 17.92 2.88 18.13
CA ASP A 286 19.30 3.12 18.48
C ASP A 286 20.23 2.25 17.64
N PHE A 287 20.99 2.87 16.73
CA PHE A 287 21.98 2.19 15.91
C PHE A 287 23.33 2.03 16.62
N GLY A 288 23.46 2.49 17.86
CA GLY A 288 24.68 2.36 18.67
C GLY A 288 25.93 2.84 17.96
N ASP A 289 26.93 1.99 17.87
CA ASP A 289 28.22 2.29 17.23
C ASP A 289 28.14 2.52 15.70
N TRP A 290 27.00 2.22 15.06
CA TRP A 290 26.79 2.51 13.65
C TRP A 290 26.15 3.87 13.42
N ASP A 291 25.73 4.59 14.47
CA ASP A 291 25.17 5.92 14.33
C ASP A 291 26.20 6.88 13.68
N GLY A 292 25.80 7.60 12.66
CA GLY A 292 26.68 8.46 11.85
C GLY A 292 27.47 7.75 10.74
N LEU A 293 27.41 6.42 10.64
CA LEU A 293 28.05 5.68 9.54
C LEU A 293 27.10 5.53 8.35
N SER A 294 27.68 5.45 7.15
CA SER A 294 26.92 4.96 6.00
C SER A 294 26.71 3.44 6.09
N PHE A 295 25.75 2.93 5.31
CA PHE A 295 25.52 1.48 5.20
C PHE A 295 26.81 0.73 4.80
N ALA A 296 27.60 1.30 3.89
CA ALA A 296 28.85 0.70 3.44
C ALA A 296 29.92 0.70 4.53
N ASP A 297 30.04 1.80 5.31
CA ASP A 297 31.02 1.92 6.38
C ASP A 297 30.67 1.00 7.56
N ALA A 298 29.40 0.91 7.94
CA ALA A 298 28.92 -0.04 8.94
C ALA A 298 29.20 -1.50 8.53
N HIS A 299 28.93 -1.83 7.26
CA HIS A 299 29.26 -3.15 6.72
C HIS A 299 30.79 -3.41 6.67
N ALA A 300 31.59 -2.42 6.29
CA ALA A 300 33.06 -2.56 6.25
C ALA A 300 33.64 -2.72 7.67
N ARG A 301 33.05 -2.05 8.66
CA ARG A 301 33.45 -2.14 10.07
C ARG A 301 33.13 -3.51 10.68
N ASP A 302 31.88 -4.01 10.48
CA ASP A 302 31.35 -5.20 11.11
C ASP A 302 30.66 -6.13 10.10
N PRO A 303 31.35 -6.73 9.10
CA PRO A 303 30.72 -7.35 7.96
C PRO A 303 29.76 -8.51 8.30
N GLN A 304 30.14 -9.35 9.26
CA GLN A 304 29.35 -10.52 9.68
C GLN A 304 28.15 -10.08 10.50
N LEU A 305 28.35 -9.20 11.48
CA LEU A 305 27.30 -8.71 12.35
C LEU A 305 26.27 -7.92 11.56
N HIS A 306 26.71 -6.98 10.70
CA HIS A 306 25.83 -6.18 9.85
C HIS A 306 25.02 -7.04 8.89
N SER A 307 25.61 -8.09 8.30
CA SER A 307 24.90 -9.04 7.45
C SER A 307 23.86 -9.86 8.24
N THR A 308 24.16 -10.23 9.47
CA THR A 308 23.22 -10.94 10.34
C THR A 308 22.08 -10.03 10.76
N TRP A 309 22.39 -8.80 11.18
CA TRP A 309 21.41 -7.78 11.58
C TRP A 309 20.38 -7.47 10.48
N LEU A 310 20.80 -7.45 9.23
CA LEU A 310 19.88 -7.24 8.08
C LEU A 310 18.89 -8.41 7.85
N ASN A 311 19.16 -9.59 8.40
CA ASN A 311 18.36 -10.78 8.17
C ASN A 311 17.70 -11.34 9.44
N ASP A 312 18.15 -10.90 10.60
CA ASP A 312 17.65 -11.34 11.91
C ASP A 312 17.20 -10.12 12.74
N PRO A 313 15.89 -9.88 12.87
CA PRO A 313 15.33 -8.73 13.59
C PRO A 313 15.61 -8.77 15.11
N THR A 314 16.08 -9.90 15.66
CA THR A 314 16.47 -10.02 17.07
C THR A 314 17.89 -9.55 17.33
N MET A 315 18.69 -9.39 16.27
CA MET A 315 20.08 -8.95 16.38
C MET A 315 20.14 -7.44 16.61
N ALA A 316 20.81 -7.03 17.69
CA ALA A 316 21.06 -5.61 17.97
C ALA A 316 22.26 -5.06 17.21
N ALA A 317 22.20 -3.76 16.86
CA ALA A 317 23.40 -3.02 16.48
C ALA A 317 24.40 -2.97 17.66
N PRO A 318 25.73 -2.85 17.41
CA PRO A 318 26.70 -2.81 18.51
C PRO A 318 26.43 -1.63 19.45
N GLY A 319 26.09 -1.92 20.70
CA GLY A 319 25.73 -0.90 21.69
C GLY A 319 24.36 -0.25 21.51
N GLY A 320 23.55 -0.73 20.60
CA GLY A 320 22.22 -0.20 20.29
C GLY A 320 21.09 -1.20 20.49
N GLU A 321 19.95 -0.96 19.85
CA GLU A 321 18.74 -1.79 19.87
C GLU A 321 18.70 -2.79 18.70
N SER A 322 17.97 -3.88 18.88
CA SER A 322 17.47 -4.70 17.77
C SER A 322 16.20 -4.08 17.18
N VAL A 323 15.84 -4.52 15.97
CA VAL A 323 14.56 -4.12 15.34
C VAL A 323 13.37 -4.51 16.22
N LEU A 324 13.42 -5.68 16.88
CA LEU A 324 12.35 -6.14 17.77
C LEU A 324 12.29 -5.34 19.08
N ASP A 325 13.41 -4.93 19.66
CA ASP A 325 13.40 -4.09 20.86
C ASP A 325 12.72 -2.74 20.56
N ALA A 326 13.11 -2.12 19.43
CA ALA A 326 12.48 -0.89 18.96
C ALA A 326 10.98 -1.07 18.66
N ASP A 327 10.60 -2.17 18.00
CA ASP A 327 9.20 -2.50 17.71
C ASP A 327 8.36 -2.64 18.99
N HIS A 328 8.84 -3.39 19.98
CA HIS A 328 8.14 -3.58 21.25
C HIS A 328 7.98 -2.26 22.01
N ARG A 329 9.06 -1.47 22.15
CA ARG A 329 9.04 -0.16 22.80
C ARG A 329 8.01 0.78 22.17
N VAL A 330 8.05 0.86 20.83
CA VAL A 330 7.13 1.73 20.07
C VAL A 330 5.70 1.26 20.23
N TRP A 331 5.45 -0.04 20.04
CA TRP A 331 4.07 -0.55 20.05
C TRP A 331 3.42 -0.45 21.42
N GLU A 332 4.14 -0.75 22.47
CA GLU A 332 3.64 -0.57 23.85
C GLU A 332 3.25 0.89 24.12
N GLY A 333 4.09 1.85 23.73
CA GLY A 333 3.78 3.28 23.90
C GLY A 333 2.64 3.74 23.02
N VAL A 334 2.57 3.28 21.76
CA VAL A 334 1.48 3.66 20.84
C VAL A 334 0.14 3.07 21.31
N GLN A 335 0.10 1.86 21.84
CA GLN A 335 -1.11 1.32 22.45
C GLN A 335 -1.63 2.20 23.59
N GLN A 336 -0.73 2.73 24.44
CA GLN A 336 -1.12 3.67 25.51
C GLN A 336 -1.64 4.99 24.94
N LEU A 337 -1.09 5.48 23.84
CA LEU A 337 -1.60 6.68 23.15
C LEU A 337 -2.98 6.43 22.56
N ILE A 338 -3.21 5.29 21.89
CA ILE A 338 -4.51 4.88 21.35
C ILE A 338 -5.55 4.81 22.47
N GLU A 339 -5.21 4.20 23.59
CA GLU A 339 -6.12 4.07 24.74
C GLU A 339 -6.46 5.41 25.38
N ARG A 340 -5.48 6.30 25.52
CA ARG A 340 -5.67 7.65 26.07
C ARG A 340 -6.54 8.55 25.18
N HIS A 341 -6.46 8.34 23.88
CA HIS A 341 -7.10 9.17 22.87
C HIS A 341 -8.14 8.41 22.04
N ARG A 342 -8.92 7.53 22.70
CA ARG A 342 -9.96 6.75 22.02
C ARG A 342 -10.90 7.63 21.19
N GLU A 343 -11.26 7.15 20.01
CA GLU A 343 -12.18 7.80 19.09
C GLU A 343 -11.74 9.20 18.59
N ARG A 344 -10.43 9.50 18.71
CA ARG A 344 -9.83 10.78 18.31
C ARG A 344 -8.85 10.57 17.15
N THR A 345 -8.49 11.69 16.51
CA THR A 345 -7.45 11.73 15.48
C THR A 345 -6.16 12.29 16.07
N LEU A 346 -5.07 11.50 16.01
CA LEU A 346 -3.74 11.88 16.45
C LEU A 346 -2.82 12.00 15.26
N ALA A 347 -1.96 13.02 15.25
CA ALA A 347 -0.77 13.05 14.41
C ALA A 347 0.43 12.56 15.23
N LEU A 348 1.09 11.49 14.78
CA LEU A 348 2.33 10.99 15.34
C LEU A 348 3.48 11.37 14.40
N VAL A 349 4.40 12.22 14.88
CA VAL A 349 5.55 12.70 14.10
C VAL A 349 6.80 11.99 14.57
N ALA A 350 7.35 11.14 13.72
CA ALA A 350 8.41 10.21 14.12
C ALA A 350 9.39 9.90 12.97
N HIS A 351 9.94 8.72 13.00
CA HIS A 351 11.03 8.24 12.15
C HIS A 351 10.61 6.96 11.42
N VAL A 352 11.56 6.37 10.67
CA VAL A 352 11.30 5.18 9.85
C VAL A 352 10.86 3.99 10.71
N THR A 353 11.62 3.66 11.75
CA THR A 353 11.37 2.47 12.56
C THR A 353 10.08 2.58 13.36
N PRO A 354 9.79 3.67 14.10
CA PRO A 354 8.52 3.82 14.79
C PRO A 354 7.30 3.74 13.87
N ILE A 355 7.33 4.39 12.70
CA ILE A 355 6.21 4.34 11.76
C ILE A 355 6.02 2.93 11.21
N LYS A 356 7.12 2.23 10.89
CA LYS A 356 7.06 0.83 10.43
C LYS A 356 6.52 -0.10 11.52
N ALA A 357 6.84 0.11 12.80
CA ALA A 357 6.29 -0.65 13.91
C ALA A 357 4.77 -0.53 13.96
N VAL A 358 4.23 0.69 13.91
CA VAL A 358 2.77 0.91 13.88
C VAL A 358 2.12 0.23 12.67
N LEU A 359 2.70 0.40 11.48
CA LEU A 359 2.18 -0.20 10.25
C LEU A 359 2.26 -1.73 10.29
N ARG A 360 3.32 -2.30 10.83
CA ARG A 360 3.49 -3.74 11.02
C ARG A 360 2.35 -4.33 11.85
N HIS A 361 2.10 -3.76 13.02
CA HIS A 361 1.03 -4.22 13.91
C HIS A 361 -0.35 -4.01 13.28
N ALA A 362 -0.57 -2.90 12.61
CA ALA A 362 -1.83 -2.62 11.93
C ALA A 362 -2.12 -3.59 10.77
N LEU A 363 -1.10 -4.07 10.09
CA LEU A 363 -1.21 -5.01 8.97
C LEU A 363 -1.14 -6.49 9.42
N GLY A 364 -0.86 -6.76 10.70
CA GLY A 364 -0.61 -8.12 11.19
C GLY A 364 0.60 -8.79 10.50
N ALA A 365 1.62 -7.99 10.15
CA ALA A 365 2.78 -8.47 9.41
C ALA A 365 3.87 -9.07 10.33
N ASP A 366 4.69 -9.96 9.77
CA ASP A 366 5.87 -10.51 10.45
C ASP A 366 7.01 -9.46 10.56
N GLU A 367 8.06 -9.79 11.33
CA GLU A 367 9.18 -8.88 11.61
C GLU A 367 10.00 -8.53 10.35
N ARG A 368 9.95 -9.36 9.31
CA ARG A 368 10.62 -9.10 8.02
C ARG A 368 10.02 -7.92 7.27
N PHE A 369 8.86 -7.43 7.71
CA PHE A 369 8.22 -6.23 7.21
C PHE A 369 9.14 -4.99 7.23
N PHE A 370 9.97 -4.83 8.28
CA PHE A 370 10.86 -3.69 8.45
C PHE A 370 11.84 -3.48 7.28
N HIS A 371 12.27 -4.55 6.63
CA HIS A 371 13.18 -4.49 5.48
C HIS A 371 12.46 -4.46 4.11
N ARG A 372 11.13 -4.52 4.09
CA ARG A 372 10.32 -4.60 2.87
C ARG A 372 9.54 -3.33 2.55
N LEU A 373 9.27 -2.51 3.54
CA LEU A 373 8.59 -1.24 3.36
C LEU A 373 9.59 -0.10 3.27
N HIS A 374 9.48 0.72 2.23
CA HIS A 374 10.18 2.00 2.15
C HIS A 374 9.23 3.12 2.61
N LEU A 375 9.76 4.08 3.35
CA LEU A 375 9.06 5.29 3.75
C LEU A 375 9.93 6.49 3.36
N ASP A 376 9.39 7.39 2.55
CA ASP A 376 10.06 8.61 2.12
C ASP A 376 10.09 9.66 3.23
N LEU A 377 11.00 10.63 3.12
CA LEU A 377 11.05 11.80 4.01
C LEU A 377 9.77 12.61 3.90
N ALA A 378 9.25 13.09 5.02
CA ALA A 378 7.96 13.78 5.14
C ALA A 378 6.77 13.00 4.56
N SER A 379 6.87 11.67 4.45
CA SER A 379 5.76 10.85 4.02
C SER A 379 4.68 10.70 5.09
N ILE A 380 3.45 10.54 4.64
CA ILE A 380 2.24 10.41 5.45
C ILE A 380 1.71 8.98 5.33
N SER A 381 1.37 8.38 6.46
CA SER A 381 0.59 7.13 6.48
C SER A 381 -0.59 7.30 7.42
N VAL A 382 -1.71 6.61 7.16
CA VAL A 382 -2.94 6.74 7.95
C VAL A 382 -3.46 5.37 8.33
N VAL A 383 -3.69 5.18 9.64
CA VAL A 383 -4.18 3.93 10.22
C VAL A 383 -5.35 4.23 11.16
N GLU A 384 -6.33 3.36 11.17
CA GLU A 384 -7.51 3.43 12.05
C GLU A 384 -7.60 2.18 12.93
N PHE A 385 -7.68 2.39 14.23
CA PHE A 385 -7.88 1.33 15.23
C PHE A 385 -9.27 1.47 15.83
N TYR A 386 -10.08 0.44 15.72
CA TYR A 386 -11.44 0.42 16.22
C TYR A 386 -11.50 -0.30 17.58
N ALA A 387 -12.30 0.23 18.53
CA ALA A 387 -12.41 -0.32 19.88
C ALA A 387 -12.99 -1.74 19.91
N ASP A 388 -13.75 -2.13 18.88
CA ASP A 388 -14.33 -3.45 18.68
C ASP A 388 -13.40 -4.43 17.92
N GLY A 389 -12.12 -4.05 17.71
CA GLY A 389 -11.04 -4.92 17.26
C GLY A 389 -10.54 -4.76 15.84
N PRO A 390 -11.35 -4.37 14.84
CA PRO A 390 -10.87 -4.15 13.47
C PRO A 390 -9.79 -3.07 13.38
N VAL A 391 -8.91 -3.19 12.36
CA VAL A 391 -7.89 -2.20 12.02
C VAL A 391 -7.97 -1.91 10.52
N SER A 392 -7.78 -0.66 10.12
CA SER A 392 -7.76 -0.26 8.71
C SER A 392 -6.51 0.57 8.41
N VAL A 393 -5.68 0.13 7.49
CA VAL A 393 -4.57 0.92 6.94
C VAL A 393 -5.08 1.61 5.68
N ARG A 394 -5.22 2.92 5.72
CA ARG A 394 -5.84 3.70 4.63
C ARG A 394 -4.82 4.20 3.61
N ILE A 395 -3.66 4.59 4.10
CA ILE A 395 -2.59 5.19 3.31
C ILE A 395 -1.25 4.73 3.86
N VAL A 396 -0.31 4.48 2.97
CA VAL A 396 1.09 4.22 3.31
C VAL A 396 1.98 5.00 2.37
N ASN A 397 2.94 5.73 2.96
CA ASN A 397 4.01 6.42 2.23
C ASN A 397 3.52 7.44 1.19
N LEU A 398 2.49 8.22 1.50
CA LEU A 398 2.05 9.32 0.64
C LEU A 398 3.01 10.50 0.81
N THR A 399 3.62 10.96 -0.29
CA THR A 399 4.49 12.15 -0.33
C THR A 399 3.72 13.39 -0.79
N GLY A 400 4.22 14.55 -0.42
CA GLY A 400 3.65 15.87 -0.74
C GLY A 400 3.87 16.28 -2.20
#